data_e78e6345b9bbcceb871e395f86e01a23
#
_entry.id   e78e6345b9bbcceb871e395f86e01a23
#
_cell.length_a   1.000
_cell.length_b   1.000
_cell.length_c   1.000
_cell.angle_alpha   90.00
_cell.angle_beta   90.00
_cell.angle_gamma   90.00
#
_symmetry.space_group_name_H-M   'P 1'
#
loop_
_entity.id
_entity.type
_entity.pdbx_description
1 polymer ?
#
loop_
_entity_poly.entity_id
_entity_poly.type
_entity_poly.pdbx_seq_one_letter_code
_entity_poly.pdbx_strand_id
1 'polypeptide(L)'
;EKRYGFDKPLKHIHVSTDGTIRYDAILYIPEQMPFDYYTKEYEKGLELYSAGVLIMNKCAELLPDYYSFVKGMVDSEDLSLNISREMLQHDRQLKLIAKNIKSKIKSALLSLLRDEREKYEKFWKAFGRQIKFGAYSDFGANKEELQDLLMFHSSKEDKLVTLDEYVSRMPEDQKYIYYAA
;
A
#
# COMPACT_ATOMS: atom_id res chain seq x y z
N GLU A 1 -6.81 -6.32 17.68
CA GLU A 1 -7.94 -5.39 17.94
C GLU A 1 -7.58 -4.30 18.97
N LYS A 2 -7.00 -4.63 20.13
CA LYS A 2 -6.68 -3.62 21.16
C LYS A 2 -5.64 -2.56 20.73
N ARG A 3 -4.78 -2.83 19.74
CA ARG A 3 -3.64 -1.98 19.38
C ARG A 3 -3.95 -1.01 18.23
N TYR A 4 -4.83 -1.39 17.31
CA TYR A 4 -5.16 -0.62 16.10
C TYR A 4 -6.62 -0.18 16.01
N GLY A 5 -7.38 -0.28 17.11
CA GLY A 5 -8.79 0.06 17.16
C GLY A 5 -9.71 -1.10 16.80
N PHE A 6 -11.01 -0.81 16.75
CA PHE A 6 -12.06 -1.82 16.52
C PHE A 6 -12.29 -2.14 15.03
N ASP A 7 -11.53 -1.52 14.12
CA ASP A 7 -11.73 -1.69 12.69
C ASP A 7 -11.27 -3.07 12.23
N LYS A 8 -12.20 -3.80 11.63
CA LYS A 8 -11.89 -5.08 11.00
C LYS A 8 -11.08 -4.81 9.73
N PRO A 9 -9.85 -5.37 9.58
CA PRO A 9 -9.07 -5.15 8.38
C PRO A 9 -9.70 -5.84 7.17
N LEU A 10 -9.65 -5.21 6.01
CA LEU A 10 -10.00 -5.84 4.73
C LEU A 10 -9.05 -6.98 4.39
N LYS A 11 -7.78 -6.78 4.67
CA LYS A 11 -6.71 -7.76 4.43
C LYS A 11 -5.65 -7.65 5.50
N HIS A 12 -5.11 -8.78 5.90
CA HIS A 12 -3.85 -8.87 6.64
C HIS A 12 -2.80 -9.54 5.75
N ILE A 13 -1.55 -9.13 5.93
CA ILE A 13 -0.40 -9.62 5.17
C ILE A 13 0.64 -10.05 6.21
N HIS A 14 0.98 -11.31 6.21
CA HIS A 14 2.09 -11.84 7.00
C HIS A 14 3.27 -12.09 6.07
N VAL A 15 4.41 -11.55 6.44
CA VAL A 15 5.67 -11.73 5.73
C VAL A 15 6.68 -12.29 6.71
N SER A 16 7.34 -13.37 6.35
CA SER A 16 8.51 -13.91 7.03
C SER A 16 9.56 -14.20 5.97
N THR A 17 10.75 -13.66 6.13
CA THR A 17 11.84 -13.85 5.18
C THR A 17 13.12 -14.24 5.91
N ASP A 18 13.84 -15.20 5.35
CA ASP A 18 15.15 -15.68 5.82
C ASP A 18 16.15 -15.74 4.65
N GLY A 19 16.25 -14.63 3.91
CA GLY A 19 17.10 -14.51 2.72
C GLY A 19 18.23 -13.50 2.90
N THR A 20 18.39 -12.61 1.93
CA THR A 20 19.39 -11.52 1.95
C THR A 20 19.19 -10.58 3.14
N ILE A 21 17.96 -10.48 3.64
CA ILE A 21 17.61 -9.79 4.88
C ILE A 21 16.54 -10.62 5.61
N ARG A 22 16.69 -10.74 6.92
CA ARG A 22 15.74 -11.42 7.79
C ARG A 22 14.83 -10.43 8.46
N TYR A 23 13.54 -10.59 8.24
CA TYR A 23 12.53 -9.83 8.96
C TYR A 23 11.17 -10.54 8.96
N ASP A 24 10.40 -10.27 9.97
CA ASP A 24 8.99 -10.62 10.09
C ASP A 24 8.14 -9.36 10.05
N ALA A 25 7.01 -9.42 9.37
CA ALA A 25 6.06 -8.31 9.34
C ALA A 25 4.61 -8.79 9.36
N ILE A 26 3.79 -8.06 10.09
CA ILE A 26 2.33 -8.20 10.06
C ILE A 26 1.76 -6.85 9.67
N LEU A 27 1.11 -6.80 8.49
CA LEU A 27 0.54 -5.58 7.93
C LEU A 27 -0.97 -5.71 7.81
N TYR A 28 -1.68 -4.61 7.91
CA TYR A 28 -3.13 -4.53 7.84
C TYR A 28 -3.57 -3.44 6.88
N ILE A 29 -4.50 -3.78 5.99
CA ILE A 29 -5.22 -2.84 5.14
C ILE A 29 -6.56 -2.58 5.83
N PRO A 30 -6.83 -1.37 6.37
CA PRO A 30 -8.08 -1.08 7.07
C PRO A 30 -9.26 -1.01 6.10
N GLU A 31 -10.48 -1.26 6.61
CA GLU A 31 -11.70 -1.12 5.82
C GLU A 31 -12.12 0.35 5.68
N GLN A 32 -11.83 1.16 6.70
CA GLN A 32 -12.23 2.56 6.75
C GLN A 32 -11.02 3.47 6.83
N MET A 33 -11.14 4.62 6.20
CA MET A 33 -10.15 5.68 6.32
C MET A 33 -10.25 6.33 7.70
N PRO A 34 -9.15 6.50 8.43
CA PRO A 34 -9.13 7.32 9.64
C PRO A 34 -9.63 8.74 9.34
N PHE A 35 -10.39 9.32 10.27
CA PHE A 35 -10.98 10.65 10.07
C PHE A 35 -9.91 11.75 9.91
N ASP A 36 -8.74 11.55 10.51
CA ASP A 36 -7.58 12.44 10.49
C ASP A 36 -6.63 12.21 9.31
N TYR A 37 -6.93 11.25 8.43
CA TYR A 37 -6.01 10.77 7.39
C TYR A 37 -5.46 11.87 6.47
N TYR A 38 -6.21 12.92 6.20
CA TYR A 38 -5.79 14.07 5.39
C TYR A 38 -5.44 15.30 6.21
N THR A 39 -5.30 15.16 7.51
CA THR A 39 -4.87 16.25 8.38
C THR A 39 -3.34 16.25 8.54
N LYS A 40 -2.79 17.33 9.11
CA LYS A 40 -1.36 17.43 9.38
C LYS A 40 -0.91 16.56 10.55
N GLU A 41 -1.85 16.15 11.38
CA GLU A 41 -1.64 15.30 12.54
C GLU A 41 -1.50 13.81 12.18
N TYR A 42 -1.93 13.42 10.96
CA TYR A 42 -1.81 12.05 10.53
C TYR A 42 -0.35 11.68 10.24
N GLU A 43 0.15 10.75 11.01
CA GLU A 43 1.50 10.20 10.82
C GLU A 43 1.42 8.81 10.18
N LYS A 44 1.97 8.70 8.96
CA LYS A 44 2.18 7.41 8.31
C LYS A 44 3.33 6.67 8.97
N GLY A 45 3.39 5.37 8.79
CA GLY A 45 4.51 4.53 9.17
C GLY A 45 4.09 3.27 9.88
N LEU A 46 5.01 2.32 9.86
CA LEU A 46 4.89 1.04 10.56
C LEU A 46 5.69 1.10 11.86
N GLU A 47 5.29 0.30 12.84
CA GLU A 47 6.11 0.08 14.02
C GLU A 47 7.35 -0.71 13.60
N LEU A 48 8.53 -0.21 13.96
CA LEU A 48 9.81 -0.85 13.65
C LEU A 48 10.42 -1.40 14.93
N TYR A 49 10.73 -2.69 14.88
CA TYR A 49 11.42 -3.42 15.93
C TYR A 49 12.76 -3.95 15.42
N SER A 50 13.69 -4.16 16.33
CA SER A 50 14.91 -4.94 16.11
C SER A 50 15.04 -5.97 17.23
N ALA A 51 15.07 -7.26 16.87
CA ALA A 51 15.11 -8.36 17.81
C ALA A 51 14.08 -8.24 18.96
N GLY A 52 12.84 -7.89 18.61
CA GLY A 52 11.73 -7.70 19.56
C GLY A 52 11.75 -6.40 20.37
N VAL A 53 12.75 -5.52 20.18
CA VAL A 53 12.84 -4.22 20.85
C VAL A 53 12.31 -3.13 19.92
N LEU A 54 11.33 -2.35 20.41
CA LEU A 54 10.76 -1.24 19.66
C LEU A 54 11.79 -0.13 19.44
N ILE A 55 12.09 0.16 18.16
CA ILE A 55 12.96 1.27 17.76
C ILE A 55 12.13 2.52 17.45
N MET A 56 11.04 2.36 16.73
CA MET A 56 10.23 3.48 16.26
C MET A 56 8.75 3.10 16.13
N ASN A 57 7.86 3.93 16.69
CA ASN A 57 6.41 3.72 16.59
C ASN A 57 5.84 4.00 15.17
N LYS A 58 6.51 4.87 14.42
CA LYS A 58 6.07 5.32 13.08
C LYS A 58 7.29 5.48 12.17
N CYS A 59 7.77 4.39 11.59
CA CYS A 59 8.83 4.41 10.60
C CYS A 59 8.20 4.73 9.23
N ALA A 60 8.27 5.99 8.82
CA ALA A 60 7.68 6.47 7.57
C ALA A 60 8.43 5.96 6.34
N GLU A 61 9.71 5.63 6.48
CA GLU A 61 10.60 5.12 5.43
C GLU A 61 10.17 3.76 4.89
N LEU A 62 9.40 2.99 5.69
CA LEU A 62 8.90 1.68 5.27
C LEU A 62 7.73 1.74 4.29
N LEU A 63 7.07 2.89 4.15
CA LEU A 63 5.88 3.05 3.32
C LEU A 63 6.00 4.27 2.39
N PRO A 64 5.75 4.12 1.08
CA PRO A 64 5.53 5.25 0.21
C PRO A 64 4.22 5.97 0.59
N ASP A 65 4.07 7.23 0.20
CA ASP A 65 2.90 8.06 0.56
C ASP A 65 1.58 7.44 0.09
N TYR A 66 1.57 6.80 -1.06
CA TYR A 66 0.38 6.18 -1.61
C TYR A 66 -0.06 4.90 -0.88
N TYR A 67 0.77 4.35 0.02
CA TYR A 67 0.43 3.25 0.94
C TYR A 67 0.38 3.68 2.40
N SER A 68 0.30 4.98 2.68
CA SER A 68 0.27 5.53 4.05
C SER A 68 -0.88 5.03 4.92
N PHE A 69 -1.93 4.46 4.33
CA PHE A 69 -3.06 3.83 5.04
C PHE A 69 -2.71 2.48 5.67
N VAL A 70 -1.62 1.83 5.25
CA VAL A 70 -1.22 0.52 5.79
C VAL A 70 -0.73 0.69 7.23
N LYS A 71 -1.20 -0.18 8.10
CA LYS A 71 -0.80 -0.25 9.51
C LYS A 71 -0.12 -1.59 9.79
N GLY A 72 0.66 -1.65 10.83
CA GLY A 72 1.32 -2.90 11.24
C GLY A 72 2.68 -2.68 11.84
N MET A 73 3.43 -3.78 11.88
CA MET A 73 4.77 -3.80 12.48
C MET A 73 5.73 -4.63 11.63
N VAL A 74 6.98 -4.30 11.78
CA VAL A 74 8.14 -4.98 11.18
C VAL A 74 9.15 -5.24 12.27
N ASP A 75 9.68 -6.45 12.36
CA ASP A 75 10.78 -6.82 13.24
C ASP A 75 11.91 -7.42 12.41
N SER A 76 13.13 -6.92 12.57
CA SER A 76 14.30 -7.44 11.88
C SER A 76 15.50 -7.52 12.81
N GLU A 77 16.10 -8.71 12.93
CA GLU A 77 17.33 -8.92 13.69
C GLU A 77 18.56 -8.29 13.02
N ASP A 78 18.46 -8.01 11.72
CA ASP A 78 19.58 -7.45 10.93
C ASP A 78 19.70 -5.91 11.11
N LEU A 79 18.75 -5.27 11.80
CA LEU A 79 18.81 -3.85 12.10
C LEU A 79 19.52 -3.59 13.44
N SER A 80 20.35 -2.56 13.47
CA SER A 80 21.05 -2.17 14.71
C SER A 80 20.09 -1.53 15.73
N LEU A 81 20.17 -1.93 17.00
CA LEU A 81 19.42 -1.35 18.10
C LEU A 81 19.78 0.13 18.36
N ASN A 82 20.99 0.56 17.98
CA ASN A 82 21.49 1.93 18.22
C ASN A 82 21.29 2.85 16.99
N ILE A 83 20.35 2.54 16.14
CA ILE A 83 20.12 3.32 14.92
C ILE A 83 19.33 4.59 15.22
N SER A 84 19.87 5.76 14.88
CA SER A 84 19.14 7.02 14.98
C SER A 84 18.16 7.21 13.82
N ARG A 85 17.19 8.11 13.98
CA ARG A 85 16.20 8.41 12.92
C ARG A 85 16.88 8.89 11.63
N GLU A 86 17.93 9.70 11.73
CA GLU A 86 18.68 10.17 10.57
C GLU A 86 19.43 9.03 9.87
N MET A 87 19.95 8.07 10.63
CA MET A 87 20.66 6.90 10.09
C MET A 87 19.70 5.97 9.33
N LEU A 88 18.44 5.84 9.80
CA LEU A 88 17.42 5.00 9.16
C LEU A 88 17.14 5.40 7.70
N GLN A 89 17.15 6.71 7.40
CA GLN A 89 16.90 7.21 6.03
C GLN A 89 17.94 6.73 5.01
N HIS A 90 19.15 6.43 5.47
CA HIS A 90 20.25 5.96 4.63
C HIS A 90 20.52 4.48 4.77
N ASP A 91 19.84 3.78 5.69
CA ASP A 91 20.05 2.36 5.94
C ASP A 91 19.67 1.50 4.72
N ARG A 92 20.62 0.69 4.27
CA ARG A 92 20.44 -0.18 3.09
C ARG A 92 19.46 -1.31 3.37
N GLN A 93 19.49 -1.87 4.58
CA GLN A 93 18.63 -2.98 4.98
C GLN A 93 17.20 -2.51 5.08
N LEU A 94 16.96 -1.33 5.69
CA LEU A 94 15.63 -0.73 5.77
C LEU A 94 15.04 -0.46 4.37
N LYS A 95 15.85 0.01 3.42
CA LYS A 95 15.41 0.21 2.02
C LYS A 95 15.03 -1.10 1.33
N LEU A 96 15.73 -2.20 1.61
CA LEU A 96 15.38 -3.52 1.08
C LEU A 96 14.06 -4.03 1.69
N ILE A 97 13.88 -3.87 3.00
CA ILE A 97 12.62 -4.21 3.69
C ILE A 97 11.46 -3.39 3.08
N ALA A 98 11.63 -2.08 2.96
CA ALA A 98 10.61 -1.19 2.37
C ALA A 98 10.21 -1.61 0.95
N LYS A 99 11.19 -1.96 0.10
CA LYS A 99 10.95 -2.45 -1.26
C LYS A 99 10.13 -3.75 -1.25
N ASN A 100 10.48 -4.68 -0.36
CA ASN A 100 9.76 -5.96 -0.24
C ASN A 100 8.34 -5.74 0.28
N ILE A 101 8.16 -4.92 1.31
CA ILE A 101 6.85 -4.55 1.87
C ILE A 101 5.96 -3.93 0.79
N LYS A 102 6.50 -2.98 0.01
CA LYS A 102 5.79 -2.34 -1.10
C LYS A 102 5.25 -3.39 -2.09
N SER A 103 6.09 -4.32 -2.50
CA SER A 103 5.69 -5.42 -3.41
C SER A 103 4.62 -6.33 -2.80
N LYS A 104 4.72 -6.66 -1.50
CA LYS A 104 3.73 -7.49 -0.80
C LYS A 104 2.38 -6.79 -0.67
N ILE A 105 2.37 -5.48 -0.42
CA ILE A 105 1.13 -4.68 -0.39
C ILE A 105 0.48 -4.67 -1.76
N LYS A 106 1.23 -4.39 -2.85
CA LYS A 106 0.71 -4.45 -4.22
C LYS A 106 0.08 -5.81 -4.52
N SER A 107 0.81 -6.89 -4.24
CA SER A 107 0.33 -8.27 -4.47
C SER A 107 -0.96 -8.57 -3.70
N ALA A 108 -1.07 -8.10 -2.45
CA ALA A 108 -2.28 -8.29 -1.64
C ALA A 108 -3.47 -7.50 -2.19
N LEU A 109 -3.26 -6.28 -2.68
CA LEU A 109 -4.30 -5.47 -3.32
C LEU A 109 -4.75 -6.09 -4.66
N LEU A 110 -3.83 -6.59 -5.47
CA LEU A 110 -4.17 -7.33 -6.69
C LEU A 110 -4.93 -8.62 -6.40
N SER A 111 -4.57 -9.35 -5.33
CA SER A 111 -5.35 -10.51 -4.89
C SER A 111 -6.77 -10.13 -4.46
N LEU A 112 -6.95 -9.03 -3.71
CA LEU A 112 -8.29 -8.52 -3.38
C LEU A 112 -9.08 -8.15 -4.65
N LEU A 113 -8.45 -7.47 -5.60
CA LEU A 113 -9.08 -7.06 -6.85
C LEU A 113 -9.58 -8.26 -7.67
N ARG A 114 -8.77 -9.32 -7.76
CA ARG A 114 -9.07 -10.51 -8.54
C ARG A 114 -10.03 -11.46 -7.82
N ASP A 115 -9.78 -11.72 -6.54
CA ASP A 115 -10.39 -12.84 -5.84
C ASP A 115 -11.53 -12.41 -4.91
N GLU A 116 -11.55 -11.13 -4.47
CA GLU A 116 -12.49 -10.58 -3.48
C GLU A 116 -12.96 -9.18 -3.91
N ARG A 117 -13.52 -9.07 -5.12
CA ARG A 117 -13.87 -7.79 -5.78
C ARG A 117 -14.64 -6.82 -4.89
N GLU A 118 -15.65 -7.27 -4.18
CA GLU A 118 -16.44 -6.42 -3.28
C GLU A 118 -15.59 -5.77 -2.18
N LYS A 119 -14.61 -6.51 -1.65
CA LYS A 119 -13.67 -5.95 -0.67
C LYS A 119 -12.74 -4.94 -1.30
N TYR A 120 -12.31 -5.20 -2.55
CA TYR A 120 -11.49 -4.24 -3.27
C TYR A 120 -12.24 -2.94 -3.57
N GLU A 121 -13.52 -3.01 -3.90
CA GLU A 121 -14.35 -1.82 -4.12
C GLU A 121 -14.54 -1.01 -2.84
N LYS A 122 -14.68 -1.67 -1.68
CA LYS A 122 -14.65 -0.98 -0.38
C LYS A 122 -13.31 -0.28 -0.13
N PHE A 123 -12.22 -0.98 -0.38
CA PHE A 123 -10.86 -0.41 -0.33
C PHE A 123 -10.76 0.79 -1.27
N TRP A 124 -11.21 0.65 -2.51
CA TRP A 124 -11.15 1.69 -3.52
C TRP A 124 -11.96 2.94 -3.13
N LYS A 125 -13.14 2.74 -2.56
CA LYS A 125 -13.96 3.82 -2.04
C LYS A 125 -13.25 4.61 -0.92
N ALA A 126 -12.52 3.92 -0.06
CA ALA A 126 -11.79 4.54 1.04
C ALA A 126 -10.47 5.20 0.58
N PHE A 127 -9.65 4.49 -0.21
CA PHE A 127 -8.26 4.87 -0.48
C PHE A 127 -7.92 5.06 -1.96
N GLY A 128 -8.86 4.90 -2.87
CA GLY A 128 -8.63 5.02 -4.31
C GLY A 128 -8.09 6.39 -4.72
N ARG A 129 -8.49 7.46 -4.00
CA ARG A 129 -7.94 8.80 -4.20
C ARG A 129 -6.45 8.85 -3.93
N GLN A 130 -5.99 8.16 -2.88
CA GLN A 130 -4.58 8.10 -2.51
C GLN A 130 -3.75 7.33 -3.54
N ILE A 131 -4.28 6.22 -4.06
CA ILE A 131 -3.63 5.44 -5.14
C ILE A 131 -3.55 6.27 -6.42
N LYS A 132 -4.63 6.98 -6.82
CA LYS A 132 -4.62 7.89 -7.97
C LYS A 132 -3.58 9.00 -7.80
N PHE A 133 -3.53 9.61 -6.62
CA PHE A 133 -2.55 10.64 -6.32
C PHE A 133 -1.12 10.09 -6.44
N GLY A 134 -0.84 8.89 -5.91
CA GLY A 134 0.46 8.23 -6.05
C GLY A 134 0.86 7.96 -7.51
N ALA A 135 -0.09 7.58 -8.36
CA ALA A 135 0.16 7.36 -9.79
C ALA A 135 0.46 8.66 -10.55
N TYR A 136 -0.13 9.78 -10.11
CA TYR A 136 0.04 11.09 -10.73
C TYR A 136 1.27 11.86 -10.21
N SER A 137 1.57 11.74 -8.90
CA SER A 137 2.66 12.45 -8.25
C SER A 137 4.02 12.11 -8.88
N ASP A 138 5.03 12.92 -8.62
CA ASP A 138 6.40 12.76 -9.12
C ASP A 138 6.44 12.57 -10.65
N PHE A 139 5.64 13.36 -11.36
CA PHE A 139 5.52 13.31 -12.83
C PHE A 139 5.15 11.91 -13.37
N GLY A 140 4.41 11.12 -12.58
CA GLY A 140 3.99 9.77 -12.93
C GLY A 140 5.07 8.70 -12.77
N ALA A 141 6.09 8.94 -11.95
CA ALA A 141 7.17 7.98 -11.71
C ALA A 141 6.66 6.62 -11.19
N ASN A 142 5.52 6.63 -10.49
CA ASN A 142 4.90 5.43 -9.92
C ASN A 142 3.75 4.85 -10.77
N LYS A 143 3.52 5.37 -11.99
CA LYS A 143 2.39 4.93 -12.83
C LYS A 143 2.41 3.43 -13.13
N GLU A 144 3.56 2.88 -13.50
CA GLU A 144 3.72 1.46 -13.82
C GLU A 144 3.52 0.56 -12.60
N GLU A 145 3.87 1.07 -11.43
CA GLU A 145 3.64 0.38 -10.16
C GLU A 145 2.15 0.32 -9.81
N LEU A 146 1.38 1.38 -10.09
CA LEU A 146 0.04 1.57 -9.56
C LEU A 146 -1.09 1.42 -10.60
N GLN A 147 -0.81 1.45 -11.91
CA GLN A 147 -1.83 1.44 -12.95
C GLN A 147 -2.79 0.25 -12.85
N ASP A 148 -2.29 -0.94 -12.48
CA ASP A 148 -3.08 -2.17 -12.38
C ASP A 148 -4.07 -2.14 -11.19
N LEU A 149 -3.87 -1.21 -10.25
CA LEU A 149 -4.73 -0.99 -9.10
C LEU A 149 -5.79 0.08 -9.35
N LEU A 150 -5.71 0.82 -10.45
CA LEU A 150 -6.61 1.94 -10.72
C LEU A 150 -7.98 1.46 -11.19
N MET A 151 -9.03 2.11 -10.68
CA MET A 151 -10.39 1.93 -11.16
C MET A 151 -11.00 3.27 -11.58
N PHE A 152 -11.86 3.19 -12.61
CA PHE A 152 -12.61 4.32 -13.13
C PHE A 152 -14.04 3.91 -13.39
N HIS A 153 -14.96 4.87 -13.28
CA HIS A 153 -16.36 4.62 -13.62
C HIS A 153 -16.52 4.47 -15.14
N SER A 154 -17.11 3.38 -15.57
CA SER A 154 -17.42 3.12 -16.97
C SER A 154 -18.85 3.54 -17.29
N SER A 155 -19.02 4.51 -18.19
CA SER A 155 -20.35 4.91 -18.69
C SER A 155 -21.08 3.77 -19.43
N LYS A 156 -20.35 2.83 -20.01
CA LYS A 156 -20.95 1.69 -20.74
C LYS A 156 -21.53 0.63 -19.82
N GLU A 157 -20.88 0.40 -18.66
CA GLU A 157 -21.27 -0.66 -17.72
C GLU A 157 -21.91 -0.11 -16.45
N ASP A 158 -21.91 1.20 -16.29
CA ASP A 158 -22.40 1.92 -15.10
C ASP A 158 -21.79 1.39 -13.77
N LYS A 159 -20.52 1.02 -13.81
CA LYS A 159 -19.78 0.50 -12.66
C LYS A 159 -18.30 0.88 -12.69
N LEU A 160 -17.59 0.62 -11.58
CA LEU A 160 -16.14 0.73 -11.52
C LEU A 160 -15.47 -0.41 -12.28
N VAL A 161 -14.50 -0.06 -13.14
CA VAL A 161 -13.70 -0.99 -13.93
C VAL A 161 -12.22 -0.65 -13.84
N THR A 162 -11.36 -1.65 -13.98
CA THR A 162 -9.92 -1.44 -14.14
C THR A 162 -9.57 -1.04 -15.58
N LEU A 163 -8.34 -0.60 -15.80
CA LEU A 163 -7.84 -0.35 -17.16
C LEU A 163 -7.80 -1.63 -17.99
N ASP A 164 -7.42 -2.77 -17.41
CA ASP A 164 -7.39 -4.06 -18.08
C ASP A 164 -8.79 -4.53 -18.49
N GLU A 165 -9.79 -4.37 -17.61
CA GLU A 165 -11.19 -4.65 -17.93
C GLU A 165 -11.72 -3.75 -19.05
N TYR A 166 -11.28 -2.49 -19.12
CA TYR A 166 -11.61 -1.61 -20.23
C TYR A 166 -10.97 -2.11 -21.53
N VAL A 167 -9.66 -2.39 -21.52
CA VAL A 167 -8.90 -2.82 -22.69
C VAL A 167 -9.43 -4.16 -23.23
N SER A 168 -9.77 -5.10 -22.36
CA SER A 168 -10.26 -6.43 -22.77
C SER A 168 -11.57 -6.40 -23.59
N ARG A 169 -12.34 -5.31 -23.49
CA ARG A 169 -13.60 -5.12 -24.23
C ARG A 169 -13.53 -4.08 -25.35
N MET A 170 -12.33 -3.52 -25.59
CA MET A 170 -12.15 -2.59 -26.71
C MET A 170 -12.39 -3.30 -28.04
N PRO A 171 -13.05 -2.65 -29.01
CA PRO A 171 -13.06 -3.11 -30.39
C PRO A 171 -11.65 -3.24 -30.95
N GLU A 172 -11.43 -4.17 -31.89
CA GLU A 172 -10.10 -4.44 -32.47
C GLU A 172 -9.46 -3.21 -33.13
N ASP A 173 -10.27 -2.31 -33.66
CA ASP A 173 -9.86 -1.06 -34.30
C ASP A 173 -9.64 0.10 -33.34
N GLN A 174 -10.04 -0.04 -32.06
CA GLN A 174 -9.86 1.00 -31.05
C GLN A 174 -8.42 0.98 -30.52
N LYS A 175 -7.71 2.12 -30.67
CA LYS A 175 -6.29 2.24 -30.27
C LYS A 175 -6.09 2.93 -28.93
N TYR A 176 -7.09 3.65 -28.42
CA TYR A 176 -6.95 4.51 -27.25
C TYR A 176 -8.06 4.28 -26.24
N ILE A 177 -7.74 4.52 -24.97
CA ILE A 177 -8.74 4.61 -23.90
C ILE A 177 -9.35 6.00 -23.97
N TYR A 178 -10.66 6.10 -24.09
CA TYR A 178 -11.39 7.35 -24.06
C TYR A 178 -11.90 7.65 -22.66
N TYR A 179 -11.76 8.90 -22.22
CA TYR A 179 -12.24 9.35 -20.93
C TYR A 179 -12.92 10.71 -21.04
N ALA A 180 -13.84 10.97 -20.11
CA ALA A 180 -14.43 12.28 -19.88
C ALA A 180 -14.14 12.72 -18.44
N ALA A 181 -13.82 14.00 -18.22
CA ALA A 181 -13.60 14.63 -16.91
C ALA A 181 -14.83 15.42 -16.48
#